data_248d22f7dedcc0e1e46d1db32ebd03a3
#
_entry.id   248d22f7dedcc0e1e46d1db32ebd03a3
#
_cell.length_a   1.000
_cell.length_b   1.000
_cell.length_c   1.000
_cell.angle_alpha   90.00
_cell.angle_beta   90.00
_cell.angle_gamma   90.00
#
_symmetry.space_group_name_H-M   'P 1'
#
loop_
_entity.id
_entity.type
_entity.pdbx_description
1 polymer ?
#
loop_
_entity_poly.entity_id
_entity_poly.type
_entity_poly.pdbx_seq_one_letter_code
_entity_poly.pdbx_strand_id
1 'polypeptide(L)'
;WESGLSTPELPLIVEMADFFDTSIDVLLGYILKDNRIDATARRLRHCQRVKDLNGLEEAEKALKKYPNSFIIVYRSAMLYQALGLYKRDNAKLRRALELLEKARPLLHQNTNPRISEQTLYVAMAEISQDLEDDERALELFRQHNTDGLYSDCIGMILAKDAKRAQEALPYLSESLLIHEAALVRTVMGYLNLFLNSRDYAQAQALLAWALPIFTAMPRPECTSFMDKINSVFYLFQAHVLLKTGQPEDARTSAEEAHRLAVRFDAAPSYAADTIRFAMPGEDSTVNDDLGETAAQATQNALKQMDDPQTTALWQEMCDAR
;
A
#
# COMPACT_ATOMS: atom_id res chain seq x y z
N TRP A 1 2.18 -50.47 -25.37
CA TRP A 1 2.21 -49.54 -24.26
C TRP A 1 3.36 -48.52 -24.41
N GLU A 2 4.57 -48.97 -24.68
CA GLU A 2 5.74 -48.12 -24.91
C GLU A 2 5.54 -47.11 -26.04
N SER A 3 4.70 -47.44 -27.03
CA SER A 3 4.33 -46.55 -28.13
C SER A 3 3.20 -45.56 -27.79
N GLY A 4 2.61 -45.64 -26.60
CA GLY A 4 1.49 -44.77 -26.15
C GLY A 4 0.13 -45.07 -26.81
N LEU A 5 0.02 -46.13 -27.59
CA LEU A 5 -1.19 -46.50 -28.33
C LEU A 5 -2.24 -47.27 -27.49
N SER A 6 -1.84 -47.81 -26.34
CA SER A 6 -2.72 -48.50 -25.40
C SER A 6 -2.20 -48.39 -23.97
N THR A 7 -3.09 -48.53 -22.98
CA THR A 7 -2.72 -48.62 -21.56
C THR A 7 -2.86 -50.07 -21.09
N PRO A 8 -2.01 -50.54 -20.16
CA PRO A 8 -2.17 -51.87 -19.55
C PRO A 8 -3.50 -51.98 -18.81
N GLU A 9 -4.07 -53.17 -18.77
CA GLU A 9 -5.20 -53.48 -17.91
C GLU A 9 -4.78 -53.43 -16.43
N LEU A 10 -5.69 -53.07 -15.52
CA LEU A 10 -5.41 -52.91 -14.10
C LEU A 10 -4.74 -54.13 -13.44
N PRO A 11 -5.18 -55.37 -13.71
CA PRO A 11 -4.52 -56.57 -13.16
C PRO A 11 -3.04 -56.66 -13.52
N LEU A 12 -2.69 -56.30 -14.75
CA LEU A 12 -1.31 -56.35 -15.24
C LEU A 12 -0.46 -55.25 -14.57
N ILE A 13 -1.05 -54.08 -14.28
CA ILE A 13 -0.36 -53.02 -13.53
C ILE A 13 -0.03 -53.49 -12.10
N VAL A 14 -0.94 -54.23 -11.45
CA VAL A 14 -0.71 -54.87 -10.15
C VAL A 14 0.44 -55.88 -10.21
N GLU A 15 0.42 -56.81 -11.18
CA GLU A 15 1.48 -57.78 -11.36
C GLU A 15 2.84 -57.14 -11.65
N MET A 16 2.88 -56.05 -12.43
CA MET A 16 4.09 -55.28 -12.67
C MET A 16 4.61 -54.61 -11.39
N ALA A 17 3.72 -54.06 -10.56
CA ALA A 17 4.10 -53.43 -9.29
C ALA A 17 4.71 -54.48 -8.35
N ASP A 18 4.11 -55.68 -8.26
CA ASP A 18 4.64 -56.81 -7.47
C ASP A 18 5.98 -57.30 -8.04
N PHE A 19 6.10 -57.44 -9.36
CA PHE A 19 7.33 -57.87 -10.03
C PHE A 19 8.52 -56.94 -9.78
N PHE A 20 8.25 -55.61 -9.79
CA PHE A 20 9.28 -54.60 -9.56
C PHE A 20 9.45 -54.19 -8.08
N ASP A 21 8.77 -54.90 -7.16
CA ASP A 21 8.77 -54.61 -5.71
C ASP A 21 8.51 -53.12 -5.43
N THR A 22 7.49 -52.60 -6.09
CA THR A 22 7.13 -51.18 -5.99
C THR A 22 5.62 -51.02 -5.79
N SER A 23 5.16 -49.80 -5.35
CA SER A 23 3.72 -49.56 -5.29
C SER A 23 3.14 -49.17 -6.65
N ILE A 24 1.85 -49.48 -6.86
CA ILE A 24 1.12 -49.06 -8.06
C ILE A 24 1.21 -47.55 -8.29
N ASP A 25 1.16 -46.75 -7.23
CA ASP A 25 1.28 -45.30 -7.30
C ASP A 25 2.64 -44.85 -7.86
N VAL A 26 3.73 -45.51 -7.41
CA VAL A 26 5.09 -45.24 -7.90
C VAL A 26 5.22 -45.68 -9.35
N LEU A 27 4.71 -46.86 -9.68
CA LEU A 27 4.74 -47.39 -11.06
C LEU A 27 4.01 -46.49 -12.05
N LEU A 28 2.87 -45.91 -11.64
CA LEU A 28 2.07 -44.99 -12.45
C LEU A 28 2.58 -43.53 -12.38
N GLY A 29 3.65 -43.25 -11.61
CA GLY A 29 4.12 -41.90 -11.37
C GLY A 29 3.11 -41.03 -10.63
N TYR A 30 2.18 -41.64 -9.89
CA TYR A 30 1.14 -40.94 -9.17
C TYR A 30 1.71 -40.42 -7.84
N ILE A 31 1.74 -39.10 -7.70
CA ILE A 31 2.06 -38.45 -6.45
C ILE A 31 0.75 -38.06 -5.76
N LEU A 32 0.49 -38.67 -4.60
CA LEU A 32 -0.69 -38.35 -3.81
C LEU A 32 -0.68 -36.86 -3.43
N LYS A 33 -1.55 -36.07 -4.04
CA LYS A 33 -1.73 -34.67 -3.66
C LYS A 33 -2.46 -34.59 -2.33
N ASP A 34 -1.93 -33.81 -1.39
CA ASP A 34 -2.67 -33.44 -0.19
C ASP A 34 -3.86 -32.57 -0.58
N ASN A 35 -5.06 -33.16 -0.61
CA ASN A 35 -6.30 -32.50 -1.00
C ASN A 35 -7.12 -32.00 0.20
N ARG A 36 -6.51 -31.83 1.37
CA ARG A 36 -7.14 -31.14 2.49
C ARG A 36 -7.32 -29.67 2.17
N ILE A 37 -8.26 -29.04 2.83
CA ILE A 37 -8.67 -27.63 2.58
C ILE A 37 -7.44 -26.69 2.59
N ASP A 38 -6.60 -26.78 3.64
CA ASP A 38 -5.45 -25.89 3.80
C ASP A 38 -4.39 -26.06 2.70
N ALA A 39 -4.11 -27.30 2.32
CA ALA A 39 -3.15 -27.61 1.27
C ALA A 39 -3.66 -27.11 -0.10
N THR A 40 -4.95 -27.32 -0.37
CA THR A 40 -5.60 -26.83 -1.59
C THR A 40 -5.61 -25.30 -1.63
N ALA A 41 -5.95 -24.62 -0.52
CA ALA A 41 -5.92 -23.17 -0.42
C ALA A 41 -4.51 -22.59 -0.65
N ARG A 42 -3.45 -23.25 -0.14
CA ARG A 42 -2.06 -22.86 -0.40
C ARG A 42 -1.69 -22.97 -1.88
N ARG A 43 -2.09 -24.05 -2.56
CA ARG A 43 -1.83 -24.23 -4.01
C ARG A 43 -2.56 -23.18 -4.84
N LEU A 44 -3.84 -22.90 -4.57
CA LEU A 44 -4.60 -21.85 -5.25
C LEU A 44 -3.91 -20.48 -5.08
N ARG A 45 -3.43 -20.18 -3.87
CA ARG A 45 -2.66 -18.94 -3.60
C ARG A 45 -1.33 -18.92 -4.37
N HIS A 46 -0.67 -20.06 -4.51
CA HIS A 46 0.56 -20.16 -5.31
C HIS A 46 0.26 -19.90 -6.79
N CYS A 47 -0.75 -20.55 -7.36
CA CYS A 47 -1.18 -20.34 -8.76
C CYS A 47 -1.56 -18.87 -9.02
N GLN A 48 -2.26 -18.22 -8.08
CA GLN A 48 -2.55 -16.79 -8.13
C GLN A 48 -1.28 -15.95 -8.25
N ARG A 49 -0.28 -16.24 -7.41
CA ARG A 49 0.98 -15.47 -7.37
C ARG A 49 1.80 -15.61 -8.63
N VAL A 50 1.90 -16.84 -9.19
CA VAL A 50 2.68 -17.13 -10.39
C VAL A 50 1.88 -17.03 -11.69
N LYS A 51 0.57 -16.67 -11.60
CA LYS A 51 -0.34 -16.54 -12.75
C LYS A 51 -0.50 -17.86 -13.55
N ASP A 52 -0.50 -18.99 -12.84
CA ASP A 52 -0.67 -20.29 -13.47
C ASP A 52 -2.14 -20.59 -13.84
N LEU A 53 -2.42 -20.71 -15.14
CA LEU A 53 -3.75 -21.01 -15.67
C LEU A 53 -4.28 -22.40 -15.26
N ASN A 54 -3.39 -23.37 -15.01
CA ASN A 54 -3.79 -24.71 -14.56
C ASN A 54 -4.48 -24.66 -13.17
N GLY A 55 -4.21 -23.60 -12.40
CA GLY A 55 -4.88 -23.34 -11.13
C GLY A 55 -6.41 -23.22 -11.25
N LEU A 56 -6.96 -22.84 -12.42
CA LEU A 56 -8.41 -22.73 -12.62
C LEU A 56 -9.10 -24.09 -12.57
N GLU A 57 -8.50 -25.12 -13.17
CA GLU A 57 -9.03 -26.47 -13.09
C GLU A 57 -9.02 -27.01 -11.66
N GLU A 58 -7.94 -26.72 -10.92
CA GLU A 58 -7.85 -27.06 -9.51
C GLU A 58 -8.89 -26.29 -8.66
N ALA A 59 -9.12 -24.99 -8.95
CA ALA A 59 -10.14 -24.20 -8.28
C ALA A 59 -11.54 -24.80 -8.48
N GLU A 60 -11.92 -25.16 -9.71
CA GLU A 60 -13.24 -25.75 -9.97
C GLU A 60 -13.40 -27.13 -9.32
N LYS A 61 -12.35 -27.96 -9.30
CA LYS A 61 -12.35 -29.23 -8.55
C LYS A 61 -12.53 -28.99 -7.04
N ALA A 62 -11.84 -27.99 -6.50
CA ALA A 62 -11.93 -27.62 -5.09
C ALA A 62 -13.30 -27.05 -4.73
N LEU A 63 -13.88 -26.19 -5.56
CA LEU A 63 -15.23 -25.63 -5.38
C LEU A 63 -16.31 -26.70 -5.40
N LYS A 64 -16.18 -27.72 -6.24
CA LYS A 64 -17.10 -28.88 -6.24
C LYS A 64 -16.97 -29.71 -4.97
N LYS A 65 -15.75 -29.91 -4.47
CA LYS A 65 -15.48 -30.71 -3.26
C LYS A 65 -15.83 -29.98 -1.98
N TYR A 66 -15.60 -28.67 -1.92
CA TYR A 66 -15.76 -27.82 -0.74
C TYR A 66 -16.59 -26.56 -1.03
N PRO A 67 -17.86 -26.71 -1.47
CA PRO A 67 -18.66 -25.61 -1.98
C PRO A 67 -19.00 -24.53 -0.94
N ASN A 68 -18.95 -24.88 0.35
CA ASN A 68 -19.27 -24.02 1.49
C ASN A 68 -18.06 -23.73 2.38
N SER A 69 -16.84 -23.91 1.88
CA SER A 69 -15.63 -23.52 2.60
C SER A 69 -15.23 -22.10 2.20
N PHE A 70 -15.30 -21.15 3.15
CA PHE A 70 -14.91 -19.76 2.93
C PHE A 70 -13.53 -19.66 2.23
N ILE A 71 -12.51 -20.31 2.78
CA ILE A 71 -11.15 -20.17 2.29
C ILE A 71 -10.99 -20.69 0.85
N ILE A 72 -11.69 -21.77 0.47
CA ILE A 72 -11.66 -22.30 -0.90
C ILE A 72 -12.37 -21.36 -1.86
N VAL A 73 -13.58 -20.90 -1.50
CA VAL A 73 -14.36 -19.96 -2.34
C VAL A 73 -13.60 -18.65 -2.52
N TYR A 74 -13.09 -18.08 -1.44
CA TYR A 74 -12.31 -16.84 -1.48
C TYR A 74 -11.00 -16.98 -2.30
N ARG A 75 -10.22 -18.03 -2.09
CA ARG A 75 -8.97 -18.25 -2.85
C ARG A 75 -9.22 -18.48 -4.33
N SER A 76 -10.31 -19.17 -4.65
CA SER A 76 -10.74 -19.34 -6.05
C SER A 76 -11.13 -17.99 -6.66
N ALA A 77 -11.90 -17.17 -5.96
CA ALA A 77 -12.25 -15.83 -6.41
C ALA A 77 -11.01 -14.97 -6.72
N MET A 78 -10.05 -14.92 -5.78
CA MET A 78 -8.80 -14.18 -5.96
C MET A 78 -7.93 -14.70 -7.12
N LEU A 79 -7.95 -16.01 -7.37
CA LEU A 79 -7.26 -16.60 -8.52
C LEU A 79 -7.94 -16.19 -9.84
N TYR A 80 -9.28 -16.25 -9.90
CA TYR A 80 -10.06 -15.82 -11.06
C TYR A 80 -9.85 -14.33 -11.36
N GLN A 81 -9.88 -13.47 -10.34
CA GLN A 81 -9.57 -12.04 -10.48
C GLN A 81 -8.16 -11.83 -11.07
N ALA A 82 -7.15 -12.43 -10.44
CA ALA A 82 -5.76 -12.25 -10.86
C ALA A 82 -5.50 -12.71 -12.30
N LEU A 83 -6.11 -13.82 -12.72
CA LEU A 83 -5.97 -14.35 -14.09
C LEU A 83 -6.86 -13.61 -15.09
N GLY A 84 -8.03 -13.12 -14.64
CA GLY A 84 -8.90 -12.26 -15.43
C GLY A 84 -8.20 -10.96 -15.82
N LEU A 85 -7.58 -10.28 -14.86
CA LEU A 85 -6.76 -9.09 -15.08
C LEU A 85 -5.56 -9.38 -16.00
N TYR A 86 -4.80 -10.43 -15.67
CA TYR A 86 -3.60 -10.79 -16.43
C TYR A 86 -3.88 -11.08 -17.91
N LYS A 87 -5.03 -11.72 -18.20
CA LYS A 87 -5.43 -12.09 -19.57
C LYS A 87 -6.45 -11.14 -20.21
N ARG A 88 -6.89 -10.10 -19.50
CA ARG A 88 -7.99 -9.21 -19.89
C ARG A 88 -9.26 -10.01 -20.25
N ASP A 89 -9.62 -10.96 -19.38
CA ASP A 89 -10.73 -11.90 -19.60
C ASP A 89 -11.89 -11.57 -18.66
N ASN A 90 -12.88 -10.86 -19.20
CA ASN A 90 -14.07 -10.43 -18.46
C ASN A 90 -14.92 -11.61 -17.94
N ALA A 91 -14.87 -12.79 -18.58
CA ALA A 91 -15.60 -13.96 -18.08
C ALA A 91 -15.00 -14.45 -16.74
N LYS A 92 -13.66 -14.41 -16.62
CA LYS A 92 -12.98 -14.73 -15.36
C LYS A 92 -13.25 -13.71 -14.27
N LEU A 93 -13.30 -12.42 -14.62
CA LEU A 93 -13.65 -11.35 -13.69
C LEU A 93 -15.09 -11.49 -13.17
N ARG A 94 -16.06 -11.79 -14.04
CA ARG A 94 -17.44 -12.08 -13.61
C ARG A 94 -17.50 -13.31 -12.70
N ARG A 95 -16.74 -14.36 -13.02
CA ARG A 95 -16.66 -15.54 -12.15
C ARG A 95 -16.08 -15.21 -10.78
N ALA A 96 -15.09 -14.32 -10.71
CA ALA A 96 -14.54 -13.84 -9.45
C ALA A 96 -15.60 -13.11 -8.62
N LEU A 97 -16.41 -12.21 -9.21
CA LEU A 97 -17.53 -11.55 -8.53
C LEU A 97 -18.53 -12.54 -7.95
N GLU A 98 -19.00 -13.52 -8.75
CA GLU A 98 -19.92 -14.57 -8.28
C GLU A 98 -19.35 -15.31 -7.06
N LEU A 99 -18.06 -15.62 -7.08
CA LEU A 99 -17.40 -16.30 -5.99
C LEU A 99 -17.23 -15.42 -4.75
N LEU A 100 -16.99 -14.13 -4.90
CA LEU A 100 -16.94 -13.18 -3.78
C LEU A 100 -18.31 -13.02 -3.13
N GLU A 101 -19.38 -12.89 -3.92
CA GLU A 101 -20.76 -12.88 -3.40
C GLU A 101 -21.08 -14.17 -2.61
N LYS A 102 -20.64 -15.31 -3.13
CA LYS A 102 -20.75 -16.60 -2.43
C LYS A 102 -19.90 -16.66 -1.15
N ALA A 103 -18.75 -16.00 -1.12
CA ALA A 103 -17.87 -16.00 0.04
C ALA A 103 -18.42 -15.17 1.20
N ARG A 104 -19.18 -14.10 0.95
CA ARG A 104 -19.71 -13.18 1.98
C ARG A 104 -20.44 -13.89 3.13
N PRO A 105 -21.50 -14.71 2.91
CA PRO A 105 -22.19 -15.38 4.00
C PRO A 105 -21.32 -16.42 4.73
N LEU A 106 -20.21 -16.84 4.14
CA LEU A 106 -19.27 -17.79 4.72
C LEU A 106 -18.16 -17.11 5.54
N LEU A 107 -18.11 -15.78 5.59
CA LEU A 107 -17.04 -15.00 6.24
C LEU A 107 -16.88 -15.35 7.72
N HIS A 108 -17.92 -15.79 8.41
CA HIS A 108 -17.85 -16.26 9.79
C HIS A 108 -16.87 -17.42 10.01
N GLN A 109 -16.50 -18.17 8.95
CA GLN A 109 -15.50 -19.23 8.98
C GLN A 109 -14.06 -18.70 8.86
N ASN A 110 -13.88 -17.40 8.58
CA ASN A 110 -12.56 -16.83 8.34
C ASN A 110 -11.77 -16.70 9.64
N THR A 111 -10.54 -17.19 9.63
CA THR A 111 -9.59 -17.08 10.75
C THR A 111 -8.44 -16.11 10.46
N ASN A 112 -8.37 -15.55 9.26
CA ASN A 112 -7.32 -14.62 8.88
C ASN A 112 -7.77 -13.17 9.16
N PRO A 113 -7.16 -12.46 10.13
CA PRO A 113 -7.57 -11.10 10.49
C PRO A 113 -7.37 -10.07 9.37
N ARG A 114 -6.61 -10.41 8.32
CA ARG A 114 -6.39 -9.53 7.15
C ARG A 114 -7.51 -9.62 6.11
N ILE A 115 -8.48 -10.52 6.30
CA ILE A 115 -9.63 -10.66 5.40
C ILE A 115 -10.87 -10.30 6.22
N SER A 116 -11.48 -9.21 5.90
CA SER A 116 -12.70 -8.69 6.52
C SER A 116 -13.82 -8.60 5.49
N GLU A 117 -15.02 -8.28 5.91
CA GLU A 117 -16.12 -7.98 5.01
C GLU A 117 -15.76 -6.83 4.05
N GLN A 118 -15.09 -5.80 4.56
CA GLN A 118 -14.58 -4.68 3.78
C GLN A 118 -13.61 -5.15 2.69
N THR A 119 -12.72 -6.11 2.98
CA THR A 119 -11.80 -6.69 1.98
C THR A 119 -12.55 -7.32 0.80
N LEU A 120 -13.70 -7.97 1.06
CA LEU A 120 -14.51 -8.55 -0.01
C LEU A 120 -15.19 -7.46 -0.85
N TYR A 121 -15.77 -6.45 -0.21
CA TYR A 121 -16.44 -5.35 -0.93
C TYR A 121 -15.46 -4.56 -1.81
N VAL A 122 -14.25 -4.29 -1.30
CA VAL A 122 -13.21 -3.62 -2.08
C VAL A 122 -12.82 -4.45 -3.31
N ALA A 123 -12.59 -5.76 -3.12
CA ALA A 123 -12.28 -6.64 -4.26
C ALA A 123 -13.42 -6.67 -5.28
N MET A 124 -14.69 -6.62 -4.82
CA MET A 124 -15.84 -6.55 -5.72
C MET A 124 -15.92 -5.21 -6.46
N ALA A 125 -15.62 -4.09 -5.78
CA ALA A 125 -15.58 -2.77 -6.39
C ALA A 125 -14.47 -2.65 -7.45
N GLU A 126 -13.26 -3.13 -7.13
CA GLU A 126 -12.14 -3.19 -8.08
C GLU A 126 -12.49 -4.01 -9.32
N ILE A 127 -13.08 -5.22 -9.14
CA ILE A 127 -13.49 -6.06 -10.27
C ILE A 127 -14.59 -5.38 -11.09
N SER A 128 -15.54 -4.69 -10.45
CA SER A 128 -16.58 -3.95 -11.16
C SER A 128 -15.99 -2.85 -12.01
N GLN A 129 -14.99 -2.12 -11.51
CA GLN A 129 -14.23 -1.12 -12.26
C GLN A 129 -13.48 -1.72 -13.46
N ASP A 130 -12.85 -2.90 -13.26
CA ASP A 130 -12.17 -3.62 -14.34
C ASP A 130 -13.13 -4.14 -15.43
N LEU A 131 -14.39 -4.35 -15.07
CA LEU A 131 -15.49 -4.70 -15.99
C LEU A 131 -16.16 -3.48 -16.62
N GLU A 132 -15.66 -2.27 -16.35
CA GLU A 132 -16.23 -0.99 -16.80
C GLU A 132 -17.64 -0.70 -16.22
N ASP A 133 -18.00 -1.35 -15.09
CA ASP A 133 -19.21 -1.06 -14.33
C ASP A 133 -18.87 -0.04 -13.22
N ASP A 134 -18.55 1.18 -13.65
CA ASP A 134 -18.11 2.27 -12.78
C ASP A 134 -19.19 2.67 -11.74
N GLU A 135 -20.49 2.54 -12.08
CA GLU A 135 -21.56 2.88 -11.14
C GLU A 135 -21.62 1.90 -9.97
N ARG A 136 -21.50 0.60 -10.23
CA ARG A 136 -21.44 -0.42 -9.17
C ARG A 136 -20.17 -0.27 -8.33
N ALA A 137 -19.05 0.04 -8.96
CA ALA A 137 -17.80 0.29 -8.25
C ALA A 137 -17.93 1.49 -7.31
N LEU A 138 -18.52 2.61 -7.78
CA LEU A 138 -18.76 3.81 -6.97
C LEU A 138 -19.70 3.54 -5.79
N GLU A 139 -20.79 2.78 -6.01
CA GLU A 139 -21.71 2.41 -4.95
C GLU A 139 -20.98 1.68 -3.82
N LEU A 140 -20.20 0.65 -4.17
CA LEU A 140 -19.45 -0.16 -3.22
C LEU A 140 -18.37 0.64 -2.48
N PHE A 141 -17.58 1.45 -3.20
CA PHE A 141 -16.56 2.29 -2.58
C PHE A 141 -17.18 3.34 -1.65
N ARG A 142 -18.26 4.03 -2.06
CA ARG A 142 -18.93 5.04 -1.22
C ARG A 142 -19.53 4.43 0.05
N GLN A 143 -20.13 3.24 -0.04
CA GLN A 143 -20.68 2.53 1.10
C GLN A 143 -19.63 2.18 2.17
N HIS A 144 -18.37 2.00 1.75
CA HIS A 144 -17.27 1.55 2.60
C HIS A 144 -16.16 2.59 2.78
N ASN A 145 -16.38 3.84 2.35
CA ASN A 145 -15.39 4.94 2.44
C ASN A 145 -15.29 5.54 3.85
N THR A 146 -15.03 4.70 4.85
CA THR A 146 -14.81 5.20 6.22
C THR A 146 -13.50 5.98 6.27
N ASP A 147 -13.53 7.18 6.85
CA ASP A 147 -12.37 8.06 7.01
C ASP A 147 -11.59 8.33 5.71
N GLY A 148 -12.28 8.37 4.56
CA GLY A 148 -11.68 8.68 3.27
C GLY A 148 -10.80 7.56 2.68
N LEU A 149 -10.89 6.33 3.20
CA LEU A 149 -10.00 5.22 2.83
C LEU A 149 -10.00 4.89 1.33
N TYR A 150 -11.10 5.15 0.63
CA TYR A 150 -11.27 4.88 -0.81
C TYR A 150 -11.58 6.15 -1.61
N SER A 151 -11.26 7.31 -1.07
CA SER A 151 -11.48 8.59 -1.76
C SER A 151 -10.65 8.72 -3.03
N ASP A 152 -9.46 8.12 -3.08
CA ASP A 152 -8.66 8.00 -4.31
C ASP A 152 -9.40 7.22 -5.41
N CYS A 153 -9.95 6.05 -5.08
CA CYS A 153 -10.70 5.21 -6.01
C CYS A 153 -11.97 5.92 -6.51
N ILE A 154 -12.74 6.52 -5.60
CA ILE A 154 -13.96 7.25 -5.94
C ILE A 154 -13.62 8.44 -6.83
N GLY A 155 -12.65 9.25 -6.44
CA GLY A 155 -12.20 10.41 -7.20
C GLY A 155 -11.69 10.04 -8.59
N MET A 156 -10.89 8.97 -8.70
CA MET A 156 -10.37 8.48 -9.97
C MET A 156 -11.49 8.02 -10.92
N ILE A 157 -12.51 7.32 -10.42
CA ILE A 157 -13.64 6.87 -11.24
C ILE A 157 -14.46 8.08 -11.71
N LEU A 158 -14.80 9.00 -10.79
CA LEU A 158 -15.57 10.20 -11.12
C LEU A 158 -14.85 11.09 -12.14
N ALA A 159 -13.53 11.21 -12.05
CA ALA A 159 -12.72 12.03 -12.94
C ALA A 159 -12.67 11.51 -14.39
N LYS A 160 -13.06 10.27 -14.65
CA LYS A 160 -13.16 9.73 -16.04
C LYS A 160 -14.27 10.41 -16.85
N ASP A 161 -15.35 10.84 -16.20
CA ASP A 161 -16.46 11.53 -16.85
C ASP A 161 -16.32 13.04 -16.65
N ALA A 162 -16.14 13.78 -17.76
CA ALA A 162 -16.03 15.25 -17.76
C ALA A 162 -17.22 15.94 -17.09
N LYS A 163 -18.43 15.35 -17.11
CA LYS A 163 -19.62 15.90 -16.47
C LYS A 163 -19.59 15.75 -14.94
N ARG A 164 -18.82 14.76 -14.43
CA ARG A 164 -18.69 14.46 -13.02
C ARG A 164 -17.36 14.89 -12.42
N ALA A 165 -16.47 15.49 -13.22
CA ALA A 165 -15.14 15.89 -12.79
C ALA A 165 -15.17 16.82 -11.55
N GLN A 166 -16.18 17.66 -11.40
CA GLN A 166 -16.33 18.52 -10.22
C GLN A 166 -16.71 17.72 -8.95
N GLU A 167 -17.43 16.60 -9.10
CA GLU A 167 -17.72 15.70 -7.97
C GLU A 167 -16.44 14.95 -7.50
N ALA A 168 -15.45 14.77 -8.37
CA ALA A 168 -14.20 14.07 -8.05
C ALA A 168 -13.31 14.90 -7.12
N LEU A 169 -13.35 16.23 -7.22
CA LEU A 169 -12.40 17.11 -6.55
C LEU A 169 -12.36 16.98 -5.03
N PRO A 170 -13.48 16.91 -4.29
CA PRO A 170 -13.44 16.69 -2.85
C PRO A 170 -12.75 15.37 -2.46
N TYR A 171 -13.06 14.27 -3.16
CA TYR A 171 -12.48 12.97 -2.89
C TYR A 171 -10.98 12.93 -3.19
N LEU A 172 -10.55 13.50 -4.32
CA LEU A 172 -9.12 13.57 -4.67
C LEU A 172 -8.36 14.46 -3.68
N SER A 173 -8.94 15.57 -3.25
CA SER A 173 -8.36 16.46 -2.24
C SER A 173 -8.19 15.76 -0.89
N GLU A 174 -9.24 15.09 -0.40
CA GLU A 174 -9.20 14.32 0.84
C GLU A 174 -8.13 13.23 0.79
N SER A 175 -8.12 12.44 -0.30
CA SER A 175 -7.13 11.39 -0.50
C SER A 175 -5.70 11.95 -0.53
N LEU A 176 -5.48 13.07 -1.24
CA LEU A 176 -4.16 13.73 -1.29
C LEU A 176 -3.65 14.06 0.12
N LEU A 177 -4.46 14.72 0.93
CA LEU A 177 -4.09 15.13 2.29
C LEU A 177 -3.82 13.92 3.21
N ILE A 178 -4.63 12.86 3.11
CA ILE A 178 -4.44 11.62 3.88
C ILE A 178 -3.10 10.96 3.53
N HIS A 179 -2.81 10.84 2.23
CA HIS A 179 -1.59 10.17 1.76
C HIS A 179 -0.33 11.01 2.01
N GLU A 180 -0.39 12.33 1.87
CA GLU A 180 0.71 13.23 2.24
C GLU A 180 1.06 13.10 3.72
N ALA A 181 0.07 13.19 4.61
CA ALA A 181 0.28 13.01 6.04
C ALA A 181 0.85 11.62 6.38
N ALA A 182 0.37 10.57 5.71
CA ALA A 182 0.90 9.22 5.87
C ALA A 182 2.36 9.10 5.38
N LEU A 183 2.70 9.73 4.26
CA LEU A 183 4.06 9.75 3.71
C LEU A 183 5.03 10.46 4.65
N VAL A 184 4.66 11.64 5.17
CA VAL A 184 5.48 12.40 6.15
C VAL A 184 5.79 11.53 7.37
N ARG A 185 4.76 10.92 7.99
CA ARG A 185 4.94 10.02 9.14
C ARG A 185 5.82 8.82 8.83
N THR A 186 5.66 8.22 7.64
CA THR A 186 6.45 7.07 7.21
C THR A 186 7.92 7.44 7.04
N VAL A 187 8.21 8.57 6.41
CA VAL A 187 9.57 9.07 6.22
C VAL A 187 10.21 9.39 7.58
N MET A 188 9.48 10.03 8.51
CA MET A 188 9.96 10.29 9.86
C MET A 188 10.27 8.97 10.60
N GLY A 189 9.43 7.93 10.45
CA GLY A 189 9.68 6.61 11.01
C GLY A 189 10.97 5.97 10.49
N TYR A 190 11.21 6.00 9.19
CA TYR A 190 12.47 5.52 8.59
C TYR A 190 13.68 6.35 9.03
N LEU A 191 13.54 7.68 9.09
CA LEU A 191 14.60 8.56 9.54
C LEU A 191 15.02 8.22 10.98
N ASN A 192 14.06 8.06 11.88
CA ASN A 192 14.32 7.64 13.26
C ASN A 192 15.01 6.26 13.32
N LEU A 193 14.59 5.30 12.48
CA LEU A 193 15.22 3.98 12.39
C LEU A 193 16.70 4.11 12.00
N PHE A 194 17.01 4.88 10.96
CA PHE A 194 18.39 5.04 10.46
C PHE A 194 19.26 5.85 11.43
N LEU A 195 18.73 6.90 12.06
CA LEU A 195 19.47 7.66 13.08
C LEU A 195 19.81 6.81 14.31
N ASN A 196 18.83 6.03 14.80
CA ASN A 196 19.04 5.14 15.96
C ASN A 196 20.05 4.02 15.68
N SER A 197 20.11 3.55 14.43
CA SER A 197 21.12 2.56 13.99
C SER A 197 22.45 3.20 13.54
N ARG A 198 22.53 4.54 13.53
CA ARG A 198 23.68 5.32 13.03
C ARG A 198 24.01 5.04 11.55
N ASP A 199 22.98 4.65 10.78
CA ASP A 199 23.11 4.47 9.33
C ASP A 199 22.86 5.81 8.62
N TYR A 200 23.83 6.72 8.76
CA TYR A 200 23.72 8.07 8.20
C TYR A 200 23.67 8.06 6.66
N ALA A 201 24.22 7.04 6.01
CA ALA A 201 24.18 6.91 4.56
C ALA A 201 22.72 6.69 4.07
N GLN A 202 21.98 5.80 4.72
CA GLN A 202 20.57 5.57 4.40
C GLN A 202 19.71 6.77 4.82
N ALA A 203 19.99 7.41 5.94
CA ALA A 203 19.30 8.63 6.35
C ALA A 203 19.47 9.75 5.30
N GLN A 204 20.70 9.94 4.78
CA GLN A 204 20.99 10.93 3.73
C GLN A 204 20.23 10.60 2.44
N ALA A 205 20.26 9.34 1.99
CA ALA A 205 19.55 8.90 0.80
C ALA A 205 18.02 9.10 0.94
N LEU A 206 17.46 8.79 2.11
CA LEU A 206 16.04 9.02 2.41
C LEU A 206 15.67 10.50 2.33
N LEU A 207 16.44 11.37 2.97
CA LEU A 207 16.19 12.82 2.98
C LEU A 207 16.37 13.45 1.59
N ALA A 208 17.38 13.01 0.83
CA ALA A 208 17.58 13.44 -0.55
C ALA A 208 16.40 13.06 -1.46
N TRP A 209 15.73 11.94 -1.18
CA TRP A 209 14.53 11.53 -1.90
C TRP A 209 13.28 12.27 -1.43
N ALA A 210 13.09 12.43 -0.12
CA ALA A 210 11.84 12.93 0.44
C ALA A 210 11.69 14.46 0.41
N LEU A 211 12.77 15.21 0.71
CA LEU A 211 12.70 16.67 0.80
C LEU A 211 12.23 17.37 -0.47
N PRO A 212 12.66 17.00 -1.69
CA PRO A 212 12.10 17.58 -2.91
C PRO A 212 10.59 17.39 -3.06
N ILE A 213 10.06 16.25 -2.57
CA ILE A 213 8.62 15.98 -2.56
C ILE A 213 7.93 16.91 -1.56
N PHE A 214 8.41 16.95 -0.32
CA PHE A 214 7.79 17.73 0.75
C PHE A 214 7.82 19.22 0.50
N THR A 215 8.90 19.75 -0.06
CA THR A 215 9.02 21.17 -0.42
C THR A 215 8.15 21.56 -1.62
N ALA A 216 7.76 20.58 -2.45
CA ALA A 216 6.86 20.80 -3.57
C ALA A 216 5.37 20.71 -3.19
N MET A 217 5.03 20.18 -2.01
CA MET A 217 3.63 20.02 -1.56
C MET A 217 2.92 21.37 -1.33
N PRO A 218 3.48 22.35 -0.62
CA PRO A 218 2.77 23.62 -0.39
C PRO A 218 2.69 24.48 -1.65
N ARG A 219 1.69 25.35 -1.70
CA ARG A 219 1.62 26.42 -2.69
C ARG A 219 2.73 27.44 -2.40
N PRO A 220 3.50 27.88 -3.42
CA PRO A 220 4.65 28.74 -3.20
C PRO A 220 4.30 30.12 -2.67
N GLU A 221 3.09 30.62 -2.98
CA GLU A 221 2.61 31.95 -2.63
C GLU A 221 2.12 32.12 -1.20
N CYS A 222 1.90 31.02 -0.46
CA CYS A 222 1.37 31.08 0.89
C CYS A 222 2.28 30.37 1.91
N THR A 223 2.15 30.75 3.18
CA THR A 223 2.73 30.00 4.30
C THR A 223 1.88 28.77 4.56
N SER A 224 2.52 27.67 4.87
CA SER A 224 1.87 26.39 5.10
C SER A 224 2.42 25.69 6.33
N PHE A 225 1.62 24.83 6.96
CA PHE A 225 2.10 23.91 8.00
C PHE A 225 3.27 23.04 7.51
N MET A 226 3.39 22.82 6.19
CA MET A 226 4.54 22.14 5.61
C MET A 226 5.85 22.93 5.75
N ASP A 227 5.82 24.26 5.88
CA ASP A 227 7.03 25.04 6.19
C ASP A 227 7.60 24.63 7.56
N LYS A 228 6.73 24.45 8.57
CA LYS A 228 7.11 23.96 9.90
C LYS A 228 7.66 22.54 9.84
N ILE A 229 6.99 21.64 9.13
CA ILE A 229 7.42 20.25 8.96
C ILE A 229 8.76 20.19 8.22
N ASN A 230 8.88 20.92 7.11
CA ASN A 230 10.11 20.97 6.32
C ASN A 230 11.29 21.59 7.08
N SER A 231 11.06 22.56 7.97
CA SER A 231 12.11 23.11 8.81
C SER A 231 12.76 22.02 9.68
N VAL A 232 11.96 21.11 10.21
CA VAL A 232 12.43 19.96 11.01
C VAL A 232 13.22 18.97 10.13
N PHE A 233 12.71 18.63 8.93
CA PHE A 233 13.42 17.72 8.02
C PHE A 233 14.74 18.28 7.51
N TYR A 234 14.81 19.58 7.19
CA TYR A 234 16.07 20.22 6.82
C TYR A 234 17.06 20.26 7.98
N LEU A 235 16.58 20.42 9.22
CA LEU A 235 17.45 20.35 10.38
C LEU A 235 18.01 18.93 10.61
N PHE A 236 17.21 17.89 10.39
CA PHE A 236 17.70 16.50 10.36
C PHE A 236 18.70 16.29 9.21
N GLN A 237 18.47 16.88 8.04
CA GLN A 237 19.42 16.81 6.93
C GLN A 237 20.77 17.47 7.31
N ALA A 238 20.74 18.63 7.94
CA ALA A 238 21.97 19.29 8.44
C ALA A 238 22.72 18.38 9.41
N HIS A 239 22.01 17.74 10.36
CA HIS A 239 22.61 16.78 11.28
C HIS A 239 23.28 15.60 10.54
N VAL A 240 22.58 14.97 9.61
CA VAL A 240 23.10 13.82 8.84
C VAL A 240 24.32 14.23 8.01
N LEU A 241 24.31 15.40 7.39
CA LEU A 241 25.42 15.95 6.59
C LEU A 241 26.66 16.22 7.46
N LEU A 242 26.49 16.73 8.68
CA LEU A 242 27.61 16.85 9.65
C LEU A 242 28.21 15.47 9.98
N LYS A 243 27.37 14.46 10.22
CA LYS A 243 27.83 13.10 10.52
C LYS A 243 28.51 12.39 9.35
N THR A 244 28.24 12.82 8.12
CA THR A 244 28.85 12.30 6.90
C THR A 244 30.00 13.18 6.39
N GLY A 245 30.42 14.19 7.16
CA GLY A 245 31.58 15.02 6.86
C GLY A 245 31.37 16.06 5.74
N GLN A 246 30.15 16.59 5.62
CA GLN A 246 29.73 17.56 4.61
C GLN A 246 29.25 18.88 5.28
N PRO A 247 30.15 19.65 5.94
CA PRO A 247 29.75 20.79 6.77
C PRO A 247 29.15 21.97 5.97
N GLU A 248 29.59 22.22 4.74
CA GLU A 248 29.05 23.29 3.91
C GLU A 248 27.60 23.01 3.48
N ASP A 249 27.32 21.77 3.07
CA ASP A 249 25.95 21.36 2.73
C ASP A 249 25.05 21.33 3.98
N ALA A 250 25.63 20.98 5.14
CA ALA A 250 24.92 21.03 6.41
C ALA A 250 24.53 22.48 6.78
N ARG A 251 25.41 23.44 6.54
CA ARG A 251 25.12 24.88 6.75
C ARG A 251 23.97 25.33 5.85
N THR A 252 24.01 25.00 4.57
CA THR A 252 22.93 25.33 3.62
C THR A 252 21.58 24.75 4.07
N SER A 253 21.59 23.50 4.54
CA SER A 253 20.37 22.85 5.06
C SER A 253 19.87 23.52 6.35
N ALA A 254 20.77 23.94 7.25
CA ALA A 254 20.40 24.65 8.47
C ALA A 254 19.83 26.05 8.18
N GLU A 255 20.40 26.77 7.20
CA GLU A 255 19.89 28.05 6.72
C GLU A 255 18.46 27.92 6.19
N GLU A 256 18.19 26.88 5.38
CA GLU A 256 16.86 26.62 4.84
C GLU A 256 15.88 26.23 5.94
N ALA A 257 16.30 25.40 6.90
CA ALA A 257 15.49 25.04 8.07
C ALA A 257 15.08 26.30 8.86
N HIS A 258 16.03 27.20 9.12
CA HIS A 258 15.79 28.44 9.81
C HIS A 258 14.87 29.38 9.02
N ARG A 259 15.10 29.57 7.74
CA ARG A 259 14.27 30.39 6.86
C ARG A 259 12.81 29.94 6.88
N LEU A 260 12.56 28.61 6.80
CA LEU A 260 11.21 28.05 6.82
C LEU A 260 10.55 28.21 8.20
N ALA A 261 11.31 28.02 9.28
CA ALA A 261 10.81 28.22 10.64
C ALA A 261 10.37 29.66 10.87
N VAL A 262 11.21 30.65 10.52
CA VAL A 262 10.90 32.09 10.62
C VAL A 262 9.69 32.43 9.75
N ARG A 263 9.63 31.93 8.51
CA ARG A 263 8.49 32.15 7.60
C ARG A 263 7.18 31.67 8.21
N PHE A 264 7.17 30.44 8.75
CA PHE A 264 5.98 29.87 9.36
C PHE A 264 5.56 30.68 10.61
N ASP A 265 6.50 30.95 11.53
CA ASP A 265 6.18 31.62 12.79
C ASP A 265 5.73 33.07 12.59
N ALA A 266 6.12 33.71 11.48
CA ALA A 266 5.66 35.06 11.13
C ALA A 266 4.17 35.10 10.71
N ALA A 267 3.66 34.05 10.10
CA ALA A 267 2.28 33.95 9.62
C ALA A 267 1.81 32.47 9.59
N PRO A 268 1.57 31.85 10.75
CA PRO A 268 1.21 30.44 10.84
C PRO A 268 -0.08 30.13 10.09
N SER A 269 -0.07 29.06 9.29
CA SER A 269 -1.26 28.55 8.62
C SER A 269 -1.31 27.03 8.65
N TYR A 270 -2.42 26.52 9.17
CA TYR A 270 -2.76 25.10 9.22
C TYR A 270 -3.88 24.73 8.23
N ALA A 271 -4.27 25.67 7.37
CA ALA A 271 -5.29 25.44 6.38
C ALA A 271 -4.85 24.41 5.34
N ALA A 272 -5.69 23.42 5.07
CA ALA A 272 -5.39 22.34 4.11
C ALA A 272 -5.24 22.84 2.67
N ASP A 273 -5.91 23.95 2.33
CA ASP A 273 -5.83 24.57 0.99
C ASP A 273 -4.48 25.27 0.71
N THR A 274 -3.56 25.33 1.70
CA THR A 274 -2.16 25.69 1.47
C THR A 274 -1.39 24.61 0.70
N ILE A 275 -1.93 23.41 0.61
CA ILE A 275 -1.37 22.31 -0.19
C ILE A 275 -1.81 22.46 -1.64
N ARG A 276 -0.90 22.19 -2.58
CA ARG A 276 -1.20 22.19 -4.02
C ARG A 276 -2.26 21.14 -4.33
N PHE A 277 -3.20 21.49 -5.18
CA PHE A 277 -4.30 20.66 -5.64
C PHE A 277 -5.34 20.29 -4.56
N ALA A 278 -5.09 20.59 -3.30
CA ALA A 278 -6.14 20.49 -2.28
C ALA A 278 -7.25 21.52 -2.54
N MET A 279 -8.48 21.07 -2.34
CA MET A 279 -9.66 21.93 -2.50
C MET A 279 -9.78 22.85 -1.28
N PRO A 280 -10.09 24.15 -1.45
CA PRO A 280 -10.43 25.01 -0.33
C PRO A 280 -11.64 24.47 0.42
N GLY A 281 -11.54 24.35 1.74
CA GLY A 281 -12.64 23.96 2.62
C GLY A 281 -12.67 24.87 3.83
N GLU A 282 -13.83 25.38 4.21
CA GLU A 282 -14.00 26.33 5.31
C GLU A 282 -13.50 25.77 6.67
N ASP A 283 -13.54 24.43 6.86
CA ASP A 283 -13.18 23.76 8.12
C ASP A 283 -12.00 22.78 7.98
N SER A 284 -11.28 22.79 6.85
CA SER A 284 -10.22 21.83 6.59
C SER A 284 -8.91 22.33 7.18
N THR A 285 -8.57 21.85 8.39
CA THR A 285 -7.31 22.14 9.08
C THR A 285 -6.52 20.88 9.34
N VAL A 286 -5.19 21.02 9.31
CA VAL A 286 -4.26 19.94 9.64
C VAL A 286 -3.74 20.15 11.06
N ASN A 287 -3.60 19.05 11.81
CA ASN A 287 -2.98 19.07 13.14
C ASN A 287 -1.63 18.38 13.09
N ASP A 288 -0.65 18.91 13.79
CA ASP A 288 0.63 18.27 14.06
C ASP A 288 0.93 18.21 15.57
N ASP A 289 1.89 17.38 15.95
CA ASP A 289 2.37 17.17 17.32
C ASP A 289 3.78 17.76 17.55
N LEU A 290 4.26 18.60 16.64
CA LEU A 290 5.63 19.14 16.66
C LEU A 290 5.81 20.28 17.66
N GLY A 291 4.72 20.83 18.20
CA GLY A 291 4.72 21.94 19.12
C GLY A 291 3.98 23.17 18.55
N GLU A 292 3.86 24.23 19.33
CA GLU A 292 3.05 25.40 19.00
C GLU A 292 3.64 26.22 17.84
N THR A 293 4.99 26.34 17.79
CA THR A 293 5.73 27.10 16.79
C THR A 293 6.77 26.26 16.06
N ALA A 294 7.23 26.70 14.89
CA ALA A 294 8.34 26.06 14.19
C ALA A 294 9.65 26.16 14.98
N ALA A 295 9.87 27.25 15.71
CA ALA A 295 10.99 27.38 16.65
C ALA A 295 10.94 26.31 17.74
N GLN A 296 9.78 25.98 18.28
CA GLN A 296 9.62 24.90 19.25
C GLN A 296 9.83 23.53 18.60
N ALA A 297 9.32 23.31 17.40
CA ALA A 297 9.49 22.08 16.64
C ALA A 297 10.97 21.76 16.38
N THR A 298 11.74 22.76 15.94
CA THR A 298 13.19 22.62 15.71
C THR A 298 13.96 22.40 17.02
N GLN A 299 13.59 23.05 18.13
CA GLN A 299 14.17 22.77 19.44
C GLN A 299 13.90 21.33 19.91
N ASN A 300 12.70 20.81 19.68
CA ASN A 300 12.38 19.42 20.01
C ASN A 300 13.20 18.44 19.17
N ALA A 301 13.40 18.71 17.88
CA ALA A 301 14.26 17.94 17.02
C ALA A 301 15.73 17.94 17.47
N LEU A 302 16.27 19.11 17.88
CA LEU A 302 17.63 19.21 18.44
C LEU A 302 17.80 18.37 19.72
N LYS A 303 16.81 18.40 20.62
CA LYS A 303 16.82 17.57 21.83
C LYS A 303 16.80 16.08 21.50
N GLN A 304 16.06 15.69 20.47
CA GLN A 304 16.01 14.29 20.02
C GLN A 304 17.34 13.83 19.41
N MET A 305 18.02 14.69 18.64
CA MET A 305 19.33 14.38 18.06
C MET A 305 20.44 14.32 19.09
N ASP A 306 20.34 15.09 20.18
CA ASP A 306 21.31 15.19 21.28
C ASP A 306 22.76 15.36 20.76
N ASP A 307 22.96 16.27 19.79
CA ASP A 307 24.23 16.47 19.10
C ASP A 307 24.76 17.91 19.25
N PRO A 308 25.89 18.09 19.94
CA PRO A 308 26.45 19.43 20.16
C PRO A 308 26.83 20.17 18.89
N GLN A 309 27.30 19.47 17.83
CA GLN A 309 27.70 20.10 16.58
C GLN A 309 26.48 20.67 15.84
N THR A 310 25.40 19.89 15.76
CA THR A 310 24.15 20.34 15.14
C THR A 310 23.54 21.50 15.92
N THR A 311 23.59 21.44 17.26
CA THR A 311 23.09 22.49 18.13
C THR A 311 23.87 23.79 17.94
N ALA A 312 25.21 23.72 17.85
CA ALA A 312 26.05 24.90 17.61
C ALA A 312 25.78 25.51 16.22
N LEU A 313 25.68 24.69 15.17
CA LEU A 313 25.32 25.16 13.84
C LEU A 313 23.96 25.87 13.83
N TRP A 314 22.95 25.28 14.47
CA TRP A 314 21.62 25.90 14.58
C TRP A 314 21.66 27.24 15.31
N GLN A 315 22.43 27.34 16.40
CA GLN A 315 22.57 28.59 17.14
C GLN A 315 23.18 29.69 16.27
N GLU A 316 24.20 29.38 15.45
CA GLU A 316 24.77 30.33 14.49
C GLU A 316 23.70 30.89 13.54
N MET A 317 22.75 30.04 13.06
CA MET A 317 21.67 30.47 12.17
C MET A 317 20.70 31.44 12.89
N CYS A 318 20.43 31.19 14.17
CA CYS A 318 19.55 32.04 14.97
C CYS A 318 20.19 33.39 15.30
N ASP A 319 21.52 33.43 15.46
CA ASP A 319 22.28 34.64 15.83
C ASP A 319 22.64 35.53 14.60
N ALA A 320 22.65 34.97 13.40
CA ALA A 320 22.91 35.66 12.13
C ALA A 320 21.68 36.44 11.64
N ARG A 321 21.29 37.53 12.36
CA ARG A 321 20.19 38.43 12.01
C ARG A 321 20.62 39.55 11.10
#